data_bac22b399cdfc18d44f2f0eafcf8f97d
#
_entry.id   bac22b399cdfc18d44f2f0eafcf8f97d
#
_cell.length_a   1.000
_cell.length_b   1.000
_cell.length_c   1.000
_cell.angle_alpha   90.00
_cell.angle_beta   90.00
_cell.angle_gamma   90.00
#
_symmetry.space_group_name_H-M   'P 1'
#
loop_
_entity.id
_entity.type
_entity.pdbx_description
1 polymer ?
#
loop_
_entity_poly.entity_id
_entity_poly.type
_entity_poly.pdbx_seq_one_letter_code
_entity_poly.pdbx_strand_id
1 'polypeptide(L)'
;MRILSALSPALIALALAGCGGGASTAENPITSPPPPAGYQGPPPASQDVQAFKLNLWDNLQASNRCGSCHGTGGQVPSFVRNDDINLAYEAANGVVDLGNPGGSMMVTKVGGGHNCWLAADSACADQLTVWIRNWAGQTLGGANNVQLQPPVLRDVGASKSFPSSSALFGSTVYPLLTQYCSRCHSSGATTPQSPFFAEGDVDVAYAAVRAKINLDTPADSRLVVRLREEFHNCWTDCATAANVMQAAVQNFSNGVPLTQVDPNLVLSKALTLYDGTVASGGNRYDNAAIALYEFKTGTGTVAYDTSGVEPALNLTLSGAVTWVGGWGIDLRGGKAQGTTASSRKLHDLIRATGEYSVEAWVAPANVVQEEAHIVGYSGGTTVRNFTLRQTMYDYDFFNRSTTTSGNGDPALSTPSAIEVLQATLQHVVATYSAVDGRRIYVNGELVAGPDPVAAGLLTDWNDTFALVLGNEVSNDRTWQGVVRMVAIHNRAL
;
A
#
# COMPACT_ATOMS: atom_id res chain seq x y z
N MET A 1 -89.90 8.65 -0.43
CA MET A 1 -90.71 8.79 -1.66
C MET A 1 -89.77 8.76 -2.84
N ARG A 2 -89.80 7.68 -3.56
CA ARG A 2 -89.58 7.54 -5.03
C ARG A 2 -88.24 8.10 -5.56
N ILE A 3 -87.45 7.53 -6.47
CA ILE A 3 -87.58 6.31 -7.31
C ILE A 3 -86.24 6.07 -7.89
N LEU A 4 -85.81 4.85 -7.94
CA LEU A 4 -84.93 4.16 -8.91
C LEU A 4 -84.72 4.90 -10.23
N SER A 5 -83.48 4.88 -10.70
CA SER A 5 -83.28 4.32 -12.05
C SER A 5 -81.77 3.93 -12.20
N ALA A 6 -81.61 2.67 -12.44
CA ALA A 6 -80.42 2.06 -12.95
C ALA A 6 -80.22 2.45 -14.42
N LEU A 7 -78.96 2.63 -14.83
CA LEU A 7 -78.51 2.42 -16.20
C LEU A 7 -77.01 2.14 -16.20
N SER A 8 -76.63 0.87 -16.21
CA SER A 8 -75.44 0.43 -16.97
C SER A 8 -75.73 0.66 -18.48
N PRO A 9 -74.83 0.96 -19.32
CA PRO A 9 -73.81 0.03 -19.75
C PRO A 9 -72.57 0.69 -20.40
N ALA A 10 -71.85 -0.15 -20.96
CA ALA A 10 -70.86 -0.03 -22.01
C ALA A 10 -69.42 0.05 -21.57
N LEU A 11 -68.87 -1.14 -21.47
CA LEU A 11 -67.48 -1.40 -21.77
C LEU A 11 -67.10 -0.75 -23.11
N ILE A 12 -66.21 0.26 -23.05
CA ILE A 12 -65.31 0.60 -24.13
C ILE A 12 -63.95 0.12 -23.69
N ALA A 13 -63.56 -1.05 -24.19
CA ALA A 13 -62.19 -1.51 -24.14
C ALA A 13 -61.36 -0.64 -25.11
N LEU A 14 -60.77 0.42 -24.59
CA LEU A 14 -59.64 1.09 -25.28
C LEU A 14 -58.44 0.19 -25.07
N ALA A 15 -58.10 -0.58 -26.07
CA ALA A 15 -56.75 -1.18 -26.19
C ALA A 15 -55.73 -0.04 -26.38
N LEU A 16 -55.23 0.44 -25.27
CA LEU A 16 -53.95 1.15 -25.27
C LEU A 16 -52.87 0.09 -25.53
N ALA A 17 -52.47 -0.02 -26.81
CA ALA A 17 -51.21 -0.58 -27.18
C ALA A 17 -50.15 0.32 -26.58
N GLY A 18 -49.89 0.21 -25.27
CA GLY A 18 -48.67 0.65 -24.65
C GLY A 18 -47.53 -0.11 -25.30
N CYS A 19 -46.71 0.58 -26.05
CA CYS A 19 -45.35 0.10 -26.28
C CYS A 19 -44.76 -0.16 -24.92
N GLY A 20 -44.85 -1.40 -24.46
CA GLY A 20 -44.00 -1.95 -23.43
C GLY A 20 -42.60 -1.90 -23.95
N GLY A 21 -41.95 -0.74 -23.76
CA GLY A 21 -40.51 -0.72 -23.64
C GLY A 21 -40.22 -1.65 -22.47
N GLY A 22 -39.88 -2.90 -22.79
CA GLY A 22 -39.23 -3.75 -21.82
C GLY A 22 -38.06 -2.93 -21.33
N ALA A 23 -38.10 -2.55 -20.07
CA ALA A 23 -36.87 -2.24 -19.36
C ALA A 23 -36.04 -3.51 -19.52
N SER A 24 -35.27 -3.59 -20.61
CA SER A 24 -34.05 -4.33 -20.55
C SER A 24 -33.34 -3.70 -19.36
N THR A 25 -33.35 -4.42 -18.26
CA THR A 25 -32.28 -4.22 -17.28
C THR A 25 -31.05 -4.23 -18.14
N ALA A 26 -30.50 -3.04 -18.41
CA ALA A 26 -29.18 -2.93 -18.98
C ALA A 26 -28.34 -3.73 -18.01
N GLU A 27 -28.01 -4.96 -18.40
CA GLU A 27 -27.02 -5.73 -17.67
C GLU A 27 -25.85 -4.78 -17.58
N ASN A 28 -25.51 -4.45 -16.35
CA ASN A 28 -24.38 -3.60 -16.08
C ASN A 28 -23.22 -4.19 -16.90
N PRO A 29 -22.65 -3.48 -17.90
CA PRO A 29 -21.57 -4.03 -18.71
C PRO A 29 -20.31 -4.34 -17.89
N ILE A 30 -20.38 -4.15 -16.57
CA ILE A 30 -19.33 -4.47 -15.60
C ILE A 30 -19.66 -5.72 -14.76
N THR A 31 -20.71 -6.46 -15.04
CA THR A 31 -20.74 -7.85 -14.61
C THR A 31 -19.68 -8.56 -15.48
N SER A 32 -18.47 -8.61 -14.96
CA SER A 32 -17.48 -9.57 -15.45
C SER A 32 -18.22 -10.89 -15.60
N PRO A 33 -18.16 -11.56 -16.77
CA PRO A 33 -18.71 -12.91 -16.86
C PRO A 33 -18.15 -13.67 -15.65
N PRO A 34 -18.97 -14.55 -15.03
CA PRO A 34 -18.48 -15.36 -13.92
C PRO A 34 -17.15 -15.96 -14.38
N PRO A 35 -16.10 -15.91 -13.55
CA PRO A 35 -14.81 -16.41 -13.95
C PRO A 35 -15.04 -17.80 -14.54
N PRO A 36 -14.56 -18.10 -15.73
CA PRO A 36 -14.69 -19.42 -16.34
C PRO A 36 -14.22 -20.41 -15.29
N ALA A 37 -14.94 -21.54 -15.14
CA ALA A 37 -14.77 -22.55 -14.10
C ALA A 37 -13.28 -22.70 -13.78
N GLY A 38 -12.87 -22.19 -12.62
CA GLY A 38 -11.60 -21.54 -12.44
C GLY A 38 -10.43 -22.46 -12.73
N TYR A 39 -9.43 -21.95 -13.39
CA TYR A 39 -8.09 -22.53 -13.41
C TYR A 39 -7.70 -22.95 -11.99
N GLN A 40 -7.35 -24.24 -11.79
CA GLN A 40 -7.03 -24.85 -10.50
C GLN A 40 -5.55 -25.25 -10.39
N GLY A 41 -4.76 -24.91 -11.40
CA GLY A 41 -3.33 -25.22 -11.45
C GLY A 41 -2.45 -24.25 -10.61
N PRO A 42 -1.11 -24.42 -10.66
CA PRO A 42 -0.18 -23.51 -10.03
C PRO A 42 -0.36 -22.06 -10.48
N PRO A 43 -0.13 -21.07 -9.61
CA PRO A 43 -0.19 -19.68 -10.00
C PRO A 43 0.86 -19.32 -11.06
N PRO A 44 0.66 -18.26 -11.86
CA PRO A 44 1.67 -17.77 -12.79
C PRO A 44 2.99 -17.48 -12.09
N ALA A 45 4.09 -18.05 -12.59
CA ALA A 45 5.41 -17.94 -11.97
C ALA A 45 6.08 -16.57 -12.21
N SER A 46 5.56 -15.77 -13.16
CA SER A 46 6.09 -14.44 -13.49
C SER A 46 4.97 -13.53 -14.00
N GLN A 47 5.24 -12.22 -14.06
CA GLN A 47 4.34 -11.24 -14.64
C GLN A 47 4.05 -11.50 -16.11
N ASP A 48 5.03 -12.03 -16.85
CA ASP A 48 4.84 -12.40 -18.25
C ASP A 48 3.90 -13.59 -18.41
N VAL A 49 4.02 -14.60 -17.55
CA VAL A 49 3.05 -15.73 -17.50
C VAL A 49 1.66 -15.22 -17.12
N GLN A 50 1.55 -14.25 -16.21
CA GLN A 50 0.27 -13.63 -15.88
C GLN A 50 -0.29 -12.85 -17.06
N ALA A 51 0.54 -12.07 -17.77
CA ALA A 51 0.13 -11.35 -18.97
C ALA A 51 -0.33 -12.31 -20.08
N PHE A 52 0.39 -13.39 -20.31
CA PHE A 52 0.00 -14.47 -21.20
C PHE A 52 -1.37 -15.05 -20.83
N LYS A 53 -1.56 -15.37 -19.53
CA LYS A 53 -2.82 -15.93 -19.04
C LYS A 53 -3.99 -15.02 -19.36
N LEU A 54 -3.91 -13.75 -18.97
CA LEU A 54 -5.03 -12.79 -19.10
C LEU A 54 -5.31 -12.41 -20.57
N ASN A 55 -4.28 -12.24 -21.39
CA ASN A 55 -4.46 -11.68 -22.72
C ASN A 55 -4.62 -12.75 -23.81
N LEU A 56 -4.02 -13.93 -23.64
CA LEU A 56 -4.08 -14.98 -24.65
C LEU A 56 -4.77 -16.25 -24.13
N TRP A 57 -4.31 -16.85 -23.05
CA TRP A 57 -4.79 -18.14 -22.57
C TRP A 57 -6.27 -18.15 -22.21
N ASP A 58 -6.77 -17.19 -21.43
CA ASP A 58 -8.18 -17.07 -21.02
C ASP A 58 -9.11 -16.94 -22.23
N ASN A 59 -8.59 -16.38 -23.32
CA ASN A 59 -9.32 -16.27 -24.59
C ASN A 59 -9.31 -17.55 -25.41
N LEU A 60 -8.30 -18.40 -25.29
CA LEU A 60 -8.12 -19.59 -26.15
C LEU A 60 -8.66 -20.88 -25.53
N GLN A 61 -8.86 -20.94 -24.20
CA GLN A 61 -9.21 -22.17 -23.49
C GLN A 61 -10.59 -22.76 -23.84
N ALA A 62 -11.48 -21.96 -24.41
CA ALA A 62 -12.82 -22.42 -24.78
C ALA A 62 -12.76 -23.58 -25.77
N SER A 63 -13.67 -24.55 -25.60
CA SER A 63 -13.72 -25.76 -26.43
C SER A 63 -14.00 -25.50 -27.91
N ASN A 64 -14.69 -24.41 -28.24
CA ASN A 64 -14.92 -23.97 -29.62
C ASN A 64 -13.76 -23.15 -30.22
N ARG A 65 -12.64 -23.03 -29.48
CA ARG A 65 -11.40 -22.38 -29.93
C ARG A 65 -10.26 -23.38 -29.92
N CYS A 66 -9.22 -23.16 -29.11
CA CYS A 66 -8.05 -24.04 -29.07
C CYS A 66 -8.14 -25.10 -27.96
N GLY A 67 -9.03 -24.93 -26.98
CA GLY A 67 -9.08 -25.76 -25.79
C GLY A 67 -9.44 -27.22 -26.02
N SER A 68 -10.24 -27.54 -27.05
CA SER A 68 -10.58 -28.93 -27.37
C SER A 68 -9.41 -29.74 -27.91
N CYS A 69 -8.43 -29.11 -28.54
CA CYS A 69 -7.30 -29.80 -29.15
C CYS A 69 -5.98 -29.58 -28.43
N HIS A 70 -5.69 -28.36 -27.99
CA HIS A 70 -4.41 -27.99 -27.37
C HIS A 70 -4.45 -27.90 -25.85
N GLY A 71 -5.47 -28.54 -25.24
CA GLY A 71 -5.63 -28.66 -23.78
C GLY A 71 -4.73 -29.74 -23.17
N THR A 72 -4.93 -30.01 -21.88
CA THR A 72 -4.21 -31.06 -21.14
C THR A 72 -4.44 -32.43 -21.75
N GLY A 73 -3.34 -33.11 -22.13
CA GLY A 73 -3.39 -34.43 -22.75
C GLY A 73 -3.85 -34.42 -24.23
N GLY A 74 -4.04 -33.23 -24.83
CA GLY A 74 -4.40 -33.05 -26.21
C GLY A 74 -3.20 -32.98 -27.16
N GLN A 75 -3.40 -32.32 -28.29
CA GLN A 75 -2.35 -32.16 -29.33
C GLN A 75 -1.25 -31.18 -28.86
N VAL A 76 -0.03 -31.49 -29.24
CA VAL A 76 1.11 -30.60 -28.97
C VAL A 76 1.22 -29.54 -30.07
N PRO A 77 1.60 -28.28 -29.74
CA PRO A 77 1.93 -27.81 -28.41
C PRO A 77 0.68 -27.54 -27.52
N SER A 78 0.72 -27.93 -26.25
CA SER A 78 -0.41 -27.87 -25.34
C SER A 78 -0.49 -26.49 -24.62
N PHE A 79 -0.60 -25.42 -25.42
CA PHE A 79 -0.53 -24.03 -24.96
C PHE A 79 -1.82 -23.53 -24.29
N VAL A 80 -2.90 -24.32 -24.24
CA VAL A 80 -4.12 -24.03 -23.50
C VAL A 80 -4.44 -25.14 -22.49
N ARG A 81 -3.43 -25.87 -22.01
CA ARG A 81 -3.60 -26.81 -20.89
C ARG A 81 -4.11 -26.06 -19.65
N ASN A 82 -4.96 -26.71 -18.86
CA ASN A 82 -5.64 -26.13 -17.72
C ASN A 82 -5.13 -26.65 -16.36
N ASP A 83 -4.14 -27.53 -16.35
CA ASP A 83 -3.51 -28.08 -15.17
C ASP A 83 -2.29 -27.26 -14.70
N ASP A 84 -1.58 -26.59 -15.63
CA ASP A 84 -0.43 -25.73 -15.30
C ASP A 84 -0.25 -24.63 -16.34
N ILE A 85 -0.48 -23.36 -15.91
CA ILE A 85 -0.36 -22.17 -16.77
C ILE A 85 1.09 -21.89 -17.17
N ASN A 86 2.06 -22.27 -16.35
CA ASN A 86 3.47 -22.02 -16.63
C ASN A 86 3.95 -22.95 -17.77
N LEU A 87 3.52 -24.20 -17.75
CA LEU A 87 3.76 -25.13 -18.85
C LEU A 87 2.97 -24.78 -20.11
N ALA A 88 1.78 -24.18 -19.97
CA ALA A 88 1.04 -23.64 -21.10
C ALA A 88 1.80 -22.47 -21.76
N TYR A 89 2.36 -21.60 -20.95
CA TYR A 89 3.20 -20.48 -21.40
C TYR A 89 4.45 -20.96 -22.15
N GLU A 90 5.17 -21.94 -21.60
CA GLU A 90 6.34 -22.56 -22.27
C GLU A 90 5.95 -23.10 -23.65
N ALA A 91 4.82 -23.79 -23.73
CA ALA A 91 4.32 -24.32 -24.99
C ALA A 91 3.90 -23.21 -25.99
N ALA A 92 3.38 -22.09 -25.49
CA ALA A 92 3.00 -20.94 -26.33
C ALA A 92 4.21 -20.20 -26.91
N ASN A 93 5.32 -20.14 -26.18
CA ASN A 93 6.55 -19.48 -26.64
C ASN A 93 7.12 -20.10 -27.93
N GLY A 94 6.81 -21.37 -28.23
CA GLY A 94 7.21 -22.02 -29.45
C GLY A 94 6.39 -21.63 -30.68
N VAL A 95 5.24 -20.97 -30.51
CA VAL A 95 4.28 -20.67 -31.59
C VAL A 95 3.85 -19.20 -31.64
N VAL A 96 4.36 -18.37 -30.75
CA VAL A 96 4.07 -16.94 -30.66
C VAL A 96 5.35 -16.14 -30.84
N ASP A 97 5.27 -15.07 -31.61
CA ASP A 97 6.33 -14.06 -31.73
C ASP A 97 5.84 -12.73 -31.14
N LEU A 98 6.31 -12.39 -29.97
CA LEU A 98 5.94 -11.14 -29.29
C LEU A 98 6.52 -9.89 -29.97
N GLY A 99 7.63 -10.04 -30.70
CA GLY A 99 8.24 -8.95 -31.49
C GLY A 99 7.50 -8.67 -32.78
N ASN A 100 6.80 -9.70 -33.35
CA ASN A 100 5.99 -9.59 -34.55
C ASN A 100 4.69 -10.40 -34.37
N PRO A 101 3.72 -9.92 -33.57
CA PRO A 101 2.49 -10.66 -33.25
C PRO A 101 1.75 -11.23 -34.43
N GLY A 102 1.60 -10.46 -35.53
CA GLY A 102 0.94 -10.92 -36.75
C GLY A 102 1.70 -12.00 -37.54
N GLY A 103 3.01 -12.12 -37.32
CA GLY A 103 3.87 -13.16 -37.91
C GLY A 103 3.95 -14.43 -37.05
N SER A 104 3.31 -14.48 -35.91
CA SER A 104 3.28 -15.67 -35.06
C SER A 104 2.76 -16.88 -35.79
N MET A 105 3.39 -18.05 -35.60
CA MET A 105 2.96 -19.32 -36.21
C MET A 105 1.48 -19.61 -35.88
N MET A 106 1.03 -19.33 -34.70
CA MET A 106 -0.36 -19.47 -34.26
C MET A 106 -1.30 -18.63 -35.12
N VAL A 107 -0.96 -17.38 -35.41
CA VAL A 107 -1.75 -16.45 -36.25
C VAL A 107 -1.78 -16.92 -37.71
N THR A 108 -0.62 -17.23 -38.25
CA THR A 108 -0.53 -17.64 -39.67
C THR A 108 -1.24 -18.97 -39.95
N LYS A 109 -1.22 -19.90 -39.00
CA LYS A 109 -1.97 -21.17 -39.10
C LYS A 109 -3.48 -20.95 -39.10
N VAL A 110 -3.99 -20.12 -38.15
CA VAL A 110 -5.42 -19.84 -38.08
C VAL A 110 -5.88 -19.03 -39.29
N GLY A 111 -5.10 -18.08 -39.78
CA GLY A 111 -5.35 -17.35 -41.02
C GLY A 111 -5.32 -18.22 -42.28
N GLY A 112 -4.67 -19.38 -42.19
CA GLY A 112 -4.64 -20.42 -43.27
C GLY A 112 -5.71 -21.50 -43.12
N GLY A 113 -6.74 -21.31 -42.29
CA GLY A 113 -7.89 -22.23 -42.18
C GLY A 113 -7.78 -23.24 -41.05
N HIS A 114 -6.92 -23.03 -40.05
CA HIS A 114 -6.83 -23.89 -38.86
C HIS A 114 -7.77 -23.43 -37.76
N ASN A 115 -8.93 -24.09 -37.67
CA ASN A 115 -9.90 -23.95 -36.56
C ASN A 115 -10.28 -22.50 -36.18
N CYS A 116 -10.77 -21.74 -37.18
CA CYS A 116 -11.32 -20.40 -36.91
C CYS A 116 -12.70 -20.49 -36.23
N TRP A 117 -12.94 -19.65 -35.24
CA TRP A 117 -14.21 -19.55 -34.49
C TRP A 117 -15.09 -18.38 -34.97
N LEU A 118 -14.65 -17.61 -35.96
CA LEU A 118 -15.38 -16.52 -36.60
C LEU A 118 -15.76 -16.89 -38.03
N ALA A 119 -16.46 -15.98 -38.70
CA ALA A 119 -16.97 -16.22 -40.04
C ALA A 119 -15.88 -16.27 -41.15
N ALA A 120 -14.68 -15.73 -40.83
CA ALA A 120 -13.56 -15.71 -41.78
C ALA A 120 -12.23 -15.96 -41.03
N ASP A 121 -11.35 -16.75 -41.65
CA ASP A 121 -10.05 -17.11 -41.07
C ASP A 121 -9.18 -15.89 -40.79
N SER A 122 -9.24 -14.88 -41.67
CA SER A 122 -8.55 -13.60 -41.44
C SER A 122 -9.04 -12.88 -40.18
N ALA A 123 -10.35 -12.94 -39.88
CA ALA A 123 -10.89 -12.30 -38.67
C ALA A 123 -10.40 -12.97 -37.37
N CYS A 124 -10.25 -14.32 -37.41
CA CYS A 124 -9.63 -15.04 -36.30
C CYS A 124 -8.14 -14.70 -36.15
N ALA A 125 -7.41 -14.60 -37.25
CA ALA A 125 -6.00 -14.21 -37.27
C ALA A 125 -5.81 -12.77 -36.72
N ASP A 126 -6.67 -11.85 -37.13
CA ASP A 126 -6.66 -10.46 -36.61
C ASP A 126 -6.92 -10.41 -35.09
N GLN A 127 -7.90 -11.19 -34.66
CA GLN A 127 -8.22 -11.26 -33.22
C GLN A 127 -7.08 -11.86 -32.39
N LEU A 128 -6.44 -12.93 -32.88
CA LEU A 128 -5.25 -13.51 -32.29
C LEU A 128 -4.10 -12.50 -32.22
N THR A 129 -3.89 -11.77 -33.32
CA THR A 129 -2.87 -10.72 -33.40
C THR A 129 -3.08 -9.65 -32.35
N VAL A 130 -4.34 -9.25 -32.10
CA VAL A 130 -4.66 -8.29 -31.03
C VAL A 130 -4.35 -8.86 -29.65
N TRP A 131 -4.73 -10.11 -29.38
CA TRP A 131 -4.48 -10.74 -28.08
C TRP A 131 -2.98 -10.93 -27.82
N ILE A 132 -2.21 -11.36 -28.82
CA ILE A 132 -0.76 -11.49 -28.71
C ILE A 132 -0.11 -10.11 -28.55
N ARG A 133 -0.60 -9.08 -29.25
CA ARG A 133 -0.12 -7.70 -29.09
C ARG A 133 -0.40 -7.16 -27.70
N ASN A 134 -1.54 -7.47 -27.11
CA ASN A 134 -1.87 -7.07 -25.74
C ASN A 134 -0.95 -7.76 -24.73
N TRP A 135 -0.65 -9.06 -24.93
CA TRP A 135 0.36 -9.74 -24.14
C TRP A 135 1.75 -9.11 -24.34
N ALA A 136 2.21 -8.96 -25.57
CA ALA A 136 3.47 -8.30 -25.92
C ALA A 136 3.55 -6.87 -25.36
N GLY A 137 2.43 -6.13 -25.41
CA GLY A 137 2.34 -4.76 -24.92
C GLY A 137 2.53 -4.64 -23.40
N GLN A 138 2.15 -5.67 -22.67
CA GLN A 138 2.40 -5.74 -21.23
C GLN A 138 3.82 -6.24 -20.90
N THR A 139 4.42 -6.98 -21.81
CA THR A 139 5.76 -7.55 -21.66
C THR A 139 6.85 -6.67 -22.28
N LEU A 140 6.59 -6.03 -23.43
CA LEU A 140 7.61 -5.33 -24.22
C LEU A 140 7.33 -3.85 -24.50
N GLY A 141 6.11 -3.38 -24.41
CA GLY A 141 5.81 -2.07 -24.97
C GLY A 141 4.72 -1.26 -24.27
N GLY A 142 3.87 -1.88 -23.47
CA GLY A 142 3.03 -1.19 -22.52
C GLY A 142 3.79 -0.89 -21.23
N ALA A 143 4.79 -1.67 -20.91
CA ALA A 143 5.90 -1.16 -20.12
C ALA A 143 6.56 -0.10 -21.00
N ASN A 144 6.24 1.18 -20.77
CA ASN A 144 7.24 2.20 -20.99
C ASN A 144 8.53 1.54 -20.55
N ASN A 145 9.49 1.46 -21.46
CA ASN A 145 10.84 1.04 -21.11
C ASN A 145 11.31 2.08 -20.11
N VAL A 146 10.88 1.90 -18.86
CA VAL A 146 11.39 2.66 -17.73
C VAL A 146 12.80 2.14 -17.65
N GLN A 147 13.70 2.82 -18.37
CA GLN A 147 15.11 2.68 -18.10
C GLN A 147 15.22 3.10 -16.65
N LEU A 148 15.27 2.09 -15.78
CA LEU A 148 15.67 2.25 -14.41
C LEU A 148 17.10 2.79 -14.51
N GLN A 149 17.18 4.11 -14.62
CA GLN A 149 18.46 4.74 -14.34
C GLN A 149 18.70 4.40 -12.88
N PRO A 150 19.80 3.70 -12.57
CA PRO A 150 20.14 3.51 -11.19
C PRO A 150 20.10 4.90 -10.58
N PRO A 151 19.42 5.08 -9.43
CA PRO A 151 19.38 6.39 -8.81
C PRO A 151 20.83 6.86 -8.74
N VAL A 152 21.06 8.11 -9.11
CA VAL A 152 22.33 8.75 -8.81
C VAL A 152 22.64 8.37 -7.37
N LEU A 153 23.75 7.66 -7.14
CA LEU A 153 24.19 7.30 -5.80
C LEU A 153 24.33 8.60 -5.00
N ARG A 154 23.20 9.09 -4.52
CA ARG A 154 23.18 10.11 -3.48
C ARG A 154 23.52 9.36 -2.22
N ASP A 155 24.38 9.95 -1.42
CA ASP A 155 24.70 9.45 -0.09
C ASP A 155 23.41 8.94 0.52
N VAL A 156 23.39 7.67 0.89
CA VAL A 156 22.26 6.97 1.47
C VAL A 156 21.73 7.87 2.55
N GLY A 157 20.54 8.38 2.34
CA GLY A 157 19.99 9.56 2.97
C GLY A 157 20.42 9.68 4.43
N ALA A 158 20.75 10.88 4.85
CA ALA A 158 21.36 11.24 6.11
C ALA A 158 20.59 10.79 7.38
N SER A 159 19.83 9.71 7.31
CA SER A 159 19.13 9.13 8.45
C SER A 159 20.09 8.41 9.35
N LYS A 160 19.98 8.68 10.63
CA LYS A 160 20.75 8.06 11.70
C LYS A 160 19.86 7.10 12.49
N SER A 161 20.41 5.99 12.92
CA SER A 161 19.74 5.06 13.84
C SER A 161 20.28 5.23 15.24
N PHE A 162 19.41 5.07 16.23
CA PHE A 162 19.85 5.12 17.64
C PHE A 162 20.86 4.00 17.90
N PRO A 163 22.06 4.33 18.47
CA PRO A 163 23.03 3.32 18.87
C PRO A 163 22.44 2.31 19.85
N SER A 164 22.93 1.08 19.82
CA SER A 164 22.56 0.07 20.82
C SER A 164 23.09 0.41 22.23
N SER A 165 24.18 1.19 22.31
CA SER A 165 24.78 1.63 23.57
C SER A 165 24.30 3.03 23.96
N SER A 166 23.96 3.20 25.22
CA SER A 166 23.59 4.48 25.84
C SER A 166 24.79 5.39 26.14
N ALA A 167 26.04 4.96 25.95
CA ALA A 167 27.23 5.67 26.40
C ALA A 167 27.33 7.11 25.84
N LEU A 168 27.05 7.29 24.55
CA LEU A 168 27.08 8.62 23.93
C LEU A 168 25.94 9.52 24.45
N PHE A 169 24.75 8.98 24.64
CA PHE A 169 23.63 9.67 25.28
C PHE A 169 23.99 10.07 26.71
N GLY A 170 24.58 9.15 27.48
CA GLY A 170 25.01 9.37 28.85
C GLY A 170 25.99 10.52 29.01
N SER A 171 26.84 10.79 28.01
CA SER A 171 27.81 11.88 28.01
C SER A 171 27.32 13.19 27.40
N THR A 172 26.17 13.20 26.70
CA THR A 172 25.70 14.37 25.93
C THR A 172 24.38 14.93 26.45
N VAL A 173 23.27 14.21 26.31
CA VAL A 173 21.91 14.68 26.64
C VAL A 173 21.53 14.35 28.09
N TYR A 174 21.87 13.18 28.56
CA TYR A 174 21.48 12.66 29.85
C TYR A 174 21.82 13.57 31.05
N PRO A 175 22.99 14.25 31.12
CA PRO A 175 23.29 15.15 32.22
C PRO A 175 22.28 16.30 32.35
N LEU A 176 21.77 16.82 31.23
CA LEU A 176 20.72 17.87 31.30
C LEU A 176 19.39 17.31 31.76
N LEU A 177 19.03 16.10 31.32
CA LEU A 177 17.79 15.46 31.74
C LEU A 177 17.78 15.17 33.24
N THR A 178 18.85 14.62 33.78
CA THR A 178 18.97 14.37 35.23
C THR A 178 18.97 15.65 36.03
N GLN A 179 19.59 16.71 35.52
CA GLN A 179 19.67 17.99 36.22
C GLN A 179 18.32 18.73 36.28
N TYR A 180 17.57 18.74 35.18
CA TYR A 180 16.41 19.63 35.04
C TYR A 180 15.08 18.90 34.93
N CYS A 181 15.06 17.64 34.54
CA CYS A 181 13.82 16.90 34.24
C CYS A 181 13.50 15.80 35.27
N SER A 182 14.49 15.37 36.09
CA SER A 182 14.33 14.26 37.06
C SER A 182 13.28 14.50 38.14
N ARG A 183 12.93 15.75 38.41
CA ARG A 183 11.86 16.10 39.36
C ARG A 183 10.50 15.53 38.97
N CYS A 184 10.29 15.25 37.70
CA CYS A 184 9.05 14.69 37.17
C CYS A 184 9.29 13.42 36.38
N HIS A 185 10.32 13.37 35.54
CA HIS A 185 10.55 12.28 34.56
C HIS A 185 11.50 11.18 35.07
N SER A 186 11.40 10.88 36.39
CA SER A 186 12.00 9.69 36.99
C SER A 186 10.96 8.94 37.85
N SER A 187 11.13 7.66 38.02
CA SER A 187 10.23 6.80 38.82
C SER A 187 10.26 7.18 40.30
N GLY A 188 11.38 7.73 40.78
CA GLY A 188 11.58 8.21 42.16
C GLY A 188 11.10 9.65 42.43
N ALA A 189 10.51 10.33 41.45
CA ALA A 189 10.01 11.69 41.62
C ALA A 189 8.80 11.75 42.56
N THR A 190 8.58 12.90 43.20
CA THR A 190 7.40 13.11 44.06
C THR A 190 6.09 13.02 43.30
N THR A 191 6.09 13.44 42.04
CA THR A 191 4.98 13.32 41.10
C THR A 191 5.49 12.73 39.78
N PRO A 192 5.68 11.40 39.70
CA PRO A 192 6.27 10.77 38.54
C PRO A 192 5.43 10.99 37.28
N GLN A 193 6.08 11.41 36.22
CA GLN A 193 5.48 11.61 34.88
C GLN A 193 6.22 10.76 33.85
N SER A 194 5.54 9.82 33.28
CA SER A 194 6.08 9.04 32.13
C SER A 194 6.19 9.95 30.89
N PRO A 195 7.17 9.71 30.01
CA PRO A 195 8.21 8.68 30.11
C PRO A 195 9.34 9.07 31.05
N PHE A 196 10.02 8.06 31.62
CA PHE A 196 11.06 8.26 32.65
C PHE A 196 12.45 8.47 32.02
N PHE A 197 12.56 9.42 31.08
CA PHE A 197 13.80 9.71 30.38
C PHE A 197 14.88 10.42 31.21
N ALA A 198 14.60 10.73 32.47
CA ALA A 198 15.55 11.24 33.43
C ALA A 198 15.74 10.29 34.64
N GLU A 199 15.51 8.96 34.39
CA GLU A 199 15.71 7.90 35.37
C GLU A 199 17.18 7.82 35.83
N GLY A 200 17.42 7.33 37.05
CA GLY A 200 18.77 7.17 37.57
C GLY A 200 19.60 6.12 36.82
N ASP A 201 18.98 5.15 36.22
CA ASP A 201 19.60 4.21 35.30
C ASP A 201 19.62 4.81 33.86
N VAL A 202 20.83 4.97 33.33
CA VAL A 202 21.05 5.60 32.04
C VAL A 202 20.47 4.78 30.87
N ASP A 203 20.43 3.46 30.98
CA ASP A 203 19.90 2.59 29.92
C ASP A 203 18.37 2.66 29.88
N VAL A 204 17.72 2.72 31.04
CA VAL A 204 16.29 2.95 31.16
C VAL A 204 15.90 4.33 30.63
N ALA A 205 16.66 5.37 31.04
CA ALA A 205 16.47 6.73 30.52
C ALA A 205 16.66 6.81 29.01
N TYR A 206 17.68 6.11 28.49
CA TYR A 206 17.97 6.04 27.06
C TYR A 206 16.84 5.39 26.29
N ALA A 207 16.32 4.26 26.74
CA ALA A 207 15.19 3.60 26.11
C ALA A 207 13.95 4.52 26.05
N ALA A 208 13.68 5.26 27.15
CA ALA A 208 12.54 6.16 27.24
C ALA A 208 12.67 7.45 26.40
N VAL A 209 13.89 7.91 26.14
CA VAL A 209 14.14 9.19 25.45
C VAL A 209 14.13 9.09 23.94
N ARG A 210 14.34 7.89 23.37
CA ARG A 210 14.50 7.70 21.91
C ARG A 210 13.36 8.31 21.10
N ALA A 211 12.13 8.17 21.54
CA ALA A 211 10.96 8.76 20.88
C ALA A 211 10.88 10.30 21.01
N LYS A 212 11.72 10.91 21.86
CA LYS A 212 11.73 12.37 22.10
C LYS A 212 12.86 13.09 21.39
N ILE A 213 13.75 12.36 20.71
CA ILE A 213 14.90 12.89 20.00
C ILE A 213 14.74 12.65 18.50
N ASN A 214 14.98 13.69 17.70
CA ASN A 214 15.17 13.60 16.27
C ASN A 214 16.67 13.70 15.96
N LEU A 215 17.26 12.60 15.49
CA LEU A 215 18.70 12.54 15.18
C LEU A 215 19.05 13.29 13.91
N ASP A 216 18.12 13.38 12.96
CA ASP A 216 18.38 14.01 11.66
C ASP A 216 18.17 15.53 11.71
N THR A 217 17.19 15.97 12.50
CA THR A 217 16.90 17.40 12.72
C THR A 217 16.77 17.68 14.22
N PRO A 218 17.86 17.82 14.98
CA PRO A 218 17.85 18.01 16.42
C PRO A 218 16.92 19.12 16.94
N ALA A 219 16.73 20.18 16.15
CA ALA A 219 15.81 21.28 16.49
C ALA A 219 14.34 20.84 16.62
N ASP A 220 13.95 19.77 15.88
CA ASP A 220 12.60 19.22 15.85
C ASP A 220 12.41 18.08 16.88
N SER A 221 13.41 17.87 17.74
CA SER A 221 13.27 16.94 18.87
C SER A 221 12.18 17.38 19.82
N ARG A 222 11.33 16.47 20.26
CA ARG A 222 10.25 16.77 21.21
C ARG A 222 10.77 17.44 22.50
N LEU A 223 11.94 17.02 22.97
CA LEU A 223 12.61 17.67 24.10
C LEU A 223 12.86 19.17 23.87
N VAL A 224 13.18 19.55 22.63
CA VAL A 224 13.49 20.94 22.26
C VAL A 224 12.21 21.73 22.03
N VAL A 225 11.28 21.18 21.23
CA VAL A 225 10.01 21.83 20.88
C VAL A 225 9.17 22.12 22.12
N ARG A 226 9.08 21.18 23.07
CA ARG A 226 8.34 21.39 24.30
C ARG A 226 8.88 22.55 25.15
N LEU A 227 10.19 22.74 25.18
CA LEU A 227 10.78 23.88 25.86
C LEU A 227 10.49 25.18 25.12
N ARG A 228 10.66 25.17 23.78
CA ARG A 228 10.60 26.38 22.96
C ARG A 228 9.18 26.91 22.75
N GLU A 229 8.25 26.03 22.44
CA GLU A 229 6.91 26.38 21.93
C GLU A 229 5.82 26.15 22.98
N GLU A 230 5.98 25.15 23.84
CA GLU A 230 4.99 24.78 24.85
C GLU A 230 5.36 25.24 26.27
N PHE A 231 6.49 25.94 26.42
CA PHE A 231 6.96 26.54 27.69
C PHE A 231 6.99 25.55 28.85
N HIS A 232 7.35 24.29 28.58
CA HIS A 232 7.29 23.21 29.51
C HIS A 232 8.47 23.23 30.48
N ASN A 233 8.25 23.75 31.67
CA ASN A 233 9.18 23.71 32.84
C ASN A 233 10.63 24.14 32.50
N CYS A 234 10.77 25.29 31.87
CA CYS A 234 12.06 25.84 31.51
C CYS A 234 12.89 26.19 32.75
N TRP A 235 14.17 25.87 32.77
CA TRP A 235 15.07 26.16 33.90
C TRP A 235 15.68 27.57 33.87
N THR A 236 15.59 28.24 32.74
CA THR A 236 15.86 29.66 32.50
C THR A 236 14.70 30.21 31.67
N ASP A 237 14.89 31.21 30.82
CA ASP A 237 13.94 31.49 29.78
C ASP A 237 13.86 30.33 28.81
N CYS A 238 12.69 30.11 28.23
CA CYS A 238 12.40 28.92 27.44
C CYS A 238 13.20 28.82 26.14
N ALA A 239 13.52 29.98 25.56
CA ALA A 239 14.34 29.98 24.31
C ALA A 239 15.79 29.54 24.65
N THR A 240 16.36 30.03 25.74
CA THR A 240 17.72 29.61 26.18
C THR A 240 17.73 28.13 26.58
N ALA A 241 16.74 27.66 27.36
CA ALA A 241 16.63 26.27 27.74
C ALA A 241 16.52 25.35 26.54
N ALA A 242 15.69 25.71 25.55
CA ALA A 242 15.55 24.98 24.30
C ALA A 242 16.85 24.94 23.47
N ASN A 243 17.56 26.05 23.39
CA ASN A 243 18.84 26.12 22.67
C ASN A 243 19.92 25.25 23.31
N VAL A 244 19.99 25.21 24.66
CA VAL A 244 20.91 24.32 25.38
C VAL A 244 20.55 22.86 25.14
N MET A 245 19.29 22.50 25.22
CA MET A 245 18.81 21.14 24.91
C MET A 245 19.10 20.76 23.45
N GLN A 246 18.83 21.66 22.51
CA GLN A 246 19.11 21.44 21.10
C GLN A 246 20.60 21.18 20.85
N ALA A 247 21.48 21.96 21.50
CA ALA A 247 22.94 21.76 21.38
C ALA A 247 23.37 20.39 21.94
N ALA A 248 22.77 19.94 23.03
CA ALA A 248 23.05 18.61 23.58
C ALA A 248 22.58 17.48 22.66
N VAL A 249 21.39 17.60 22.09
CA VAL A 249 20.88 16.64 21.09
C VAL A 249 21.71 16.68 19.81
N GLN A 250 22.16 17.86 19.39
CA GLN A 250 23.06 17.99 18.22
C GLN A 250 24.40 17.30 18.47
N ASN A 251 24.96 17.45 19.68
CA ASN A 251 26.22 16.76 20.04
C ASN A 251 26.04 15.24 20.07
N PHE A 252 24.91 14.77 20.59
CA PHE A 252 24.54 13.35 20.51
C PHE A 252 24.43 12.90 19.04
N SER A 253 23.65 13.60 18.24
CA SER A 253 23.49 13.29 16.81
C SER A 253 24.82 13.29 16.05
N ASN A 254 25.70 14.26 16.29
CA ASN A 254 27.02 14.35 15.61
C ASN A 254 27.91 13.13 15.89
N GLY A 255 27.77 12.52 17.06
CA GLY A 255 28.49 11.31 17.43
C GLY A 255 27.87 10.02 16.90
N VAL A 256 26.67 10.08 16.36
CA VAL A 256 26.01 8.93 15.73
C VAL A 256 26.35 8.89 14.25
N PRO A 257 26.99 7.82 13.75
CA PRO A 257 27.27 7.68 12.33
C PRO A 257 25.97 7.55 11.53
N LEU A 258 26.02 7.95 10.25
CA LEU A 258 24.95 7.65 9.33
C LEU A 258 24.72 6.15 9.26
N THR A 259 23.47 5.74 9.19
CA THR A 259 23.12 4.33 9.01
C THR A 259 23.69 3.87 7.66
N GLN A 260 24.73 3.09 7.70
CA GLN A 260 25.33 2.48 6.52
C GLN A 260 24.36 1.39 6.05
N VAL A 261 23.61 1.67 5.00
CA VAL A 261 22.92 0.60 4.28
C VAL A 261 23.99 -0.11 3.46
N ASP A 262 24.12 -1.42 3.65
CA ASP A 262 25.02 -2.23 2.83
C ASP A 262 24.72 -1.96 1.34
N PRO A 263 25.69 -1.46 0.54
CA PRO A 263 25.45 -1.22 -0.89
C PRO A 263 24.94 -2.46 -1.63
N ASN A 264 25.30 -3.66 -1.18
CA ASN A 264 24.82 -4.90 -1.76
C ASN A 264 23.36 -5.14 -1.42
N LEU A 265 22.87 -4.75 -0.23
CA LEU A 265 21.45 -4.78 0.13
C LEU A 265 20.65 -3.76 -0.68
N VAL A 266 21.21 -2.60 -0.97
CA VAL A 266 20.59 -1.60 -1.84
C VAL A 266 20.49 -2.12 -3.27
N LEU A 267 21.53 -2.75 -3.80
CA LEU A 267 21.55 -3.34 -5.13
C LEU A 267 20.61 -4.55 -5.24
N SER A 268 20.56 -5.43 -4.22
CA SER A 268 19.63 -6.55 -4.21
C SER A 268 18.17 -6.09 -4.13
N LYS A 269 17.87 -5.04 -3.35
CA LYS A 269 16.56 -4.39 -3.32
C LYS A 269 16.24 -3.66 -4.63
N ALA A 270 17.25 -3.32 -5.44
CA ALA A 270 17.05 -2.70 -6.74
C ALA A 270 16.55 -3.68 -7.81
N LEU A 271 16.80 -4.95 -7.68
CA LEU A 271 16.33 -5.98 -8.61
C LEU A 271 14.89 -6.36 -8.32
N THR A 272 14.62 -6.80 -7.11
CA THR A 272 13.25 -6.97 -6.58
C THR A 272 13.27 -6.75 -5.07
N LEU A 273 12.18 -6.31 -4.48
CA LEU A 273 12.07 -6.23 -3.02
C LEU A 273 12.12 -7.64 -2.39
N TYR A 274 11.70 -8.63 -3.14
CA TYR A 274 11.81 -10.06 -2.82
C TYR A 274 13.27 -10.46 -2.55
N ASP A 275 14.19 -10.11 -3.46
CA ASP A 275 15.61 -10.44 -3.30
C ASP A 275 16.23 -9.72 -2.08
N GLY A 276 15.79 -8.49 -1.80
CA GLY A 276 16.21 -7.75 -0.61
C GLY A 276 15.75 -8.39 0.69
N THR A 277 14.56 -8.97 0.72
CA THR A 277 14.01 -9.64 1.90
C THR A 277 14.65 -11.00 2.12
N VAL A 278 14.94 -11.73 1.03
CA VAL A 278 15.71 -12.99 1.09
C VAL A 278 17.12 -12.75 1.60
N ALA A 279 17.78 -11.65 1.18
CA ALA A 279 19.11 -11.28 1.65
C ALA A 279 19.16 -10.98 3.16
N SER A 280 18.05 -10.54 3.77
CA SER A 280 17.94 -10.34 5.22
C SER A 280 17.51 -11.60 5.99
N GLY A 281 17.44 -12.75 5.34
CA GLY A 281 17.15 -14.06 5.97
C GLY A 281 15.67 -14.37 6.16
N GLY A 282 14.77 -13.58 5.57
CA GLY A 282 13.34 -13.82 5.58
C GLY A 282 12.73 -13.82 4.19
N ASN A 283 11.81 -14.74 3.93
CA ASN A 283 10.99 -14.66 2.73
C ASN A 283 9.88 -13.65 2.96
N ARG A 284 9.79 -12.62 2.10
CA ARG A 284 8.62 -11.76 2.09
C ARG A 284 7.41 -12.57 1.61
N TYR A 285 6.29 -12.41 2.30
CA TYR A 285 5.04 -13.00 1.86
C TYR A 285 4.39 -12.06 0.82
N ASP A 286 4.56 -12.38 -0.48
CA ASP A 286 4.07 -11.55 -1.59
C ASP A 286 2.72 -12.00 -2.14
N ASN A 287 2.33 -13.24 -1.87
CA ASN A 287 1.17 -13.88 -2.52
C ASN A 287 -0.16 -13.17 -2.28
N ALA A 288 -0.24 -12.29 -1.28
CA ALA A 288 -1.41 -11.51 -0.96
C ALA A 288 -1.24 -10.00 -1.22
N ALA A 289 -0.09 -9.57 -1.75
CA ALA A 289 0.13 -8.16 -2.07
C ALA A 289 -0.69 -7.75 -3.30
N ILE A 290 -1.62 -6.80 -3.12
CA ILE A 290 -2.51 -6.31 -4.16
C ILE A 290 -2.16 -4.90 -4.64
N ALA A 291 -1.29 -4.20 -3.93
CA ALA A 291 -0.63 -2.98 -4.35
C ALA A 291 0.75 -2.93 -3.69
N LEU A 292 1.79 -2.57 -4.44
CA LEU A 292 3.18 -2.53 -3.97
C LEU A 292 3.93 -1.35 -4.58
N TYR A 293 4.52 -0.53 -3.73
CA TYR A 293 5.31 0.64 -4.13
C TYR A 293 6.71 0.53 -3.55
N GLU A 294 7.67 0.32 -4.42
CA GLU A 294 9.09 0.18 -4.07
C GLU A 294 9.89 1.45 -4.38
N PHE A 295 9.27 2.44 -5.02
CA PHE A 295 9.85 3.74 -5.37
C PHE A 295 11.18 3.66 -6.14
N LYS A 296 11.33 2.67 -7.02
CA LYS A 296 12.58 2.38 -7.74
C LYS A 296 12.87 3.29 -8.94
N THR A 297 11.90 4.09 -9.39
CA THR A 297 12.07 5.00 -10.53
C THR A 297 13.09 6.11 -10.29
N GLY A 298 13.13 6.65 -9.08
CA GLY A 298 14.07 7.70 -8.70
C GLY A 298 13.85 9.07 -9.35
N THR A 299 12.94 9.18 -10.32
CA THR A 299 12.62 10.41 -11.07
C THR A 299 11.16 10.41 -11.54
N GLY A 300 10.68 11.56 -12.00
CA GLY A 300 9.33 11.71 -12.54
C GLY A 300 8.28 11.95 -11.46
N THR A 301 7.00 11.91 -11.89
CA THR A 301 5.84 12.26 -11.06
C THR A 301 4.92 11.07 -10.81
N VAL A 302 5.38 9.85 -11.06
CA VAL A 302 4.59 8.63 -10.88
C VAL A 302 5.35 7.62 -10.04
N ALA A 303 4.72 7.13 -8.97
CA ALA A 303 5.14 5.94 -8.25
C ALA A 303 4.33 4.74 -8.79
N TYR A 304 5.03 3.76 -9.36
CA TYR A 304 4.41 2.63 -10.02
C TYR A 304 4.03 1.53 -9.01
N ASP A 305 2.84 0.97 -9.22
CA ASP A 305 2.41 -0.25 -8.55
C ASP A 305 3.11 -1.45 -9.20
N THR A 306 3.94 -2.13 -8.44
CA THR A 306 4.73 -3.29 -8.88
C THR A 306 4.16 -4.62 -8.38
N SER A 307 2.93 -4.63 -7.84
CA SER A 307 2.28 -5.86 -7.34
C SER A 307 1.95 -6.87 -8.44
N GLY A 308 1.85 -6.43 -9.70
CA GLY A 308 1.39 -7.26 -10.81
C GLY A 308 -0.12 -7.54 -10.81
N VAL A 309 -0.88 -6.96 -9.88
CA VAL A 309 -2.34 -7.12 -9.78
C VAL A 309 -3.05 -5.98 -10.50
N GLU A 310 -3.79 -6.31 -11.53
CA GLU A 310 -4.54 -5.34 -12.33
C GLU A 310 -5.88 -4.91 -11.67
N PRO A 311 -6.33 -3.68 -11.97
CA PRO A 311 -5.63 -2.61 -12.68
C PRO A 311 -4.45 -2.06 -11.85
N ALA A 312 -3.33 -1.72 -12.51
CA ALA A 312 -2.19 -1.12 -11.82
C ALA A 312 -2.61 0.18 -11.12
N LEU A 313 -2.42 0.23 -9.82
CA LEU A 313 -2.77 1.39 -8.99
C LEU A 313 -1.58 2.34 -8.87
N ASN A 314 -1.19 2.96 -9.99
CA ASN A 314 -0.09 3.94 -10.00
C ASN A 314 -0.48 5.21 -9.24
N LEU A 315 0.47 5.77 -8.46
CA LEU A 315 0.27 6.99 -7.70
C LEU A 315 0.92 8.18 -8.40
N THR A 316 0.17 9.26 -8.54
CA THR A 316 0.70 10.55 -9.00
C THR A 316 1.28 11.31 -7.82
N LEU A 317 2.55 11.72 -7.94
CA LEU A 317 3.23 12.58 -6.98
C LEU A 317 2.84 14.03 -7.22
N SER A 318 2.48 14.75 -6.17
CA SER A 318 2.08 16.16 -6.25
C SER A 318 2.49 16.92 -4.99
N GLY A 319 2.70 18.24 -5.13
CA GLY A 319 3.20 19.08 -4.05
C GLY A 319 4.70 18.85 -3.79
N ALA A 320 5.15 19.11 -2.58
CA ALA A 320 6.55 18.96 -2.19
C ALA A 320 6.89 17.49 -1.95
N VAL A 321 7.23 16.80 -3.02
CA VAL A 321 7.71 15.41 -3.02
C VAL A 321 9.03 15.35 -3.76
N THR A 322 10.03 14.71 -3.17
CA THR A 322 11.32 14.47 -3.82
C THR A 322 11.72 13.01 -3.74
N TRP A 323 12.34 12.51 -4.80
CA TRP A 323 12.93 11.18 -4.80
C TRP A 323 14.20 11.16 -3.95
N VAL A 324 14.37 10.10 -3.14
CA VAL A 324 15.55 9.96 -2.28
C VAL A 324 16.35 8.72 -2.66
N GLY A 325 17.67 8.80 -2.49
CA GLY A 325 18.58 7.68 -2.73
C GLY A 325 18.24 6.47 -1.85
N GLY A 326 18.60 5.26 -2.32
CA GLY A 326 18.25 4.00 -1.65
C GLY A 326 16.78 3.66 -1.74
N TRP A 327 16.10 4.13 -2.82
CA TRP A 327 14.70 3.90 -3.13
C TRP A 327 13.73 4.49 -2.09
N GLY A 328 13.03 5.52 -2.48
CA GLY A 328 12.03 6.17 -1.63
C GLY A 328 11.61 7.54 -2.15
N ILE A 329 10.62 8.08 -1.49
CA ILE A 329 10.17 9.47 -1.66
C ILE A 329 10.20 10.19 -0.31
N ASP A 330 10.67 11.44 -0.31
CA ASP A 330 10.57 12.35 0.83
C ASP A 330 9.37 13.27 0.61
N LEU A 331 8.45 13.22 1.56
CA LEU A 331 7.22 13.98 1.58
C LEU A 331 7.38 15.16 2.55
N ARG A 332 7.24 16.39 2.04
CA ARG A 332 7.38 17.63 2.83
C ARG A 332 6.15 18.53 2.66
N GLY A 333 4.98 17.93 2.67
CA GLY A 333 3.72 18.60 2.41
C GLY A 333 3.08 18.24 1.08
N GLY A 334 3.73 17.35 0.32
CA GLY A 334 3.15 16.73 -0.86
C GLY A 334 2.43 15.42 -0.57
N LYS A 335 2.03 14.74 -1.60
CA LYS A 335 1.36 13.44 -1.53
C LYS A 335 1.62 12.60 -2.79
N ALA A 336 1.39 11.29 -2.65
CA ALA A 336 1.27 10.37 -3.77
C ALA A 336 -0.15 9.80 -3.76
N GLN A 337 -0.92 9.99 -4.85
CA GLN A 337 -2.35 9.65 -4.87
C GLN A 337 -2.71 8.86 -6.12
N GLY A 338 -3.44 7.76 -5.93
CA GLY A 338 -4.08 6.98 -6.99
C GLY A 338 -5.39 7.60 -7.49
N THR A 339 -5.87 7.14 -8.64
CA THR A 339 -7.23 7.46 -9.08
C THR A 339 -8.25 6.65 -8.29
N THR A 340 -9.48 7.13 -8.17
CA THR A 340 -10.58 6.35 -7.57
C THR A 340 -10.83 5.07 -8.34
N ALA A 341 -10.77 5.13 -9.67
CA ALA A 341 -10.99 3.97 -10.55
C ALA A 341 -9.96 2.86 -10.30
N SER A 342 -8.66 3.18 -10.24
CA SER A 342 -7.63 2.17 -9.97
C SER A 342 -7.60 1.74 -8.51
N SER A 343 -7.95 2.63 -7.57
CA SER A 343 -8.04 2.30 -6.13
C SER A 343 -9.18 1.33 -5.80
N ARG A 344 -10.19 1.22 -6.67
CA ARG A 344 -11.30 0.31 -6.49
C ARG A 344 -10.87 -1.16 -6.33
N LYS A 345 -9.74 -1.56 -6.93
CA LYS A 345 -9.21 -2.91 -6.74
C LYS A 345 -8.97 -3.26 -5.26
N LEU A 346 -8.57 -2.27 -4.44
CA LEU A 346 -8.39 -2.47 -3.00
C LEU A 346 -9.72 -2.82 -2.33
N HIS A 347 -10.76 -2.05 -2.65
CA HIS A 347 -12.10 -2.34 -2.16
C HIS A 347 -12.56 -3.75 -2.53
N ASP A 348 -12.48 -4.11 -3.81
CA ASP A 348 -13.02 -5.36 -4.32
C ASP A 348 -12.26 -6.58 -3.78
N LEU A 349 -10.92 -6.54 -3.76
CA LEU A 349 -10.09 -7.66 -3.33
C LEU A 349 -10.04 -7.82 -1.81
N ILE A 350 -10.06 -6.73 -1.05
CA ILE A 350 -10.08 -6.80 0.42
C ILE A 350 -11.46 -7.24 0.92
N ARG A 351 -12.54 -6.77 0.32
CA ARG A 351 -13.88 -7.24 0.69
C ARG A 351 -14.12 -8.70 0.35
N ALA A 352 -13.45 -9.22 -0.67
CA ALA A 352 -13.56 -10.64 -1.02
C ALA A 352 -12.97 -11.57 0.06
N THR A 353 -11.96 -11.11 0.80
CA THR A 353 -11.34 -11.88 1.89
C THR A 353 -11.87 -11.48 3.27
N GLY A 354 -12.28 -10.23 3.45
CA GLY A 354 -12.66 -9.67 4.75
C GLY A 354 -11.47 -9.33 5.64
N GLU A 355 -10.26 -9.43 5.13
CA GLU A 355 -9.00 -9.17 5.84
C GLU A 355 -8.03 -8.37 4.98
N TYR A 356 -7.12 -7.63 5.62
CA TYR A 356 -6.07 -6.90 4.92
C TYR A 356 -4.93 -6.49 5.85
N SER A 357 -3.82 -6.09 5.25
CA SER A 357 -2.70 -5.46 5.94
C SER A 357 -2.19 -4.26 5.15
N VAL A 358 -1.80 -3.23 5.88
CA VAL A 358 -1.05 -2.07 5.39
C VAL A 358 0.36 -2.20 5.92
N GLU A 359 1.31 -2.41 5.04
CA GLU A 359 2.73 -2.51 5.35
C GLU A 359 3.45 -1.27 4.84
N ALA A 360 4.25 -0.65 5.67
CA ALA A 360 5.01 0.55 5.30
C ALA A 360 6.39 0.56 5.94
N TRP A 361 7.41 0.93 5.15
CA TRP A 361 8.73 1.31 5.64
C TRP A 361 8.84 2.81 5.59
N VAL A 362 8.83 3.44 6.75
CA VAL A 362 8.73 4.89 6.90
C VAL A 362 9.78 5.43 7.86
N ALA A 363 10.28 6.62 7.56
CA ALA A 363 11.10 7.40 8.47
C ALA A 363 10.42 8.76 8.68
N PRO A 364 9.64 8.92 9.77
CA PRO A 364 9.04 10.21 10.12
C PRO A 364 10.09 11.31 10.24
N ALA A 365 9.81 12.49 9.72
CA ALA A 365 10.74 13.62 9.81
C ALA A 365 10.93 14.10 11.25
N ASN A 366 9.90 13.96 12.07
CA ASN A 366 9.90 14.33 13.48
C ASN A 366 8.76 13.62 14.22
N VAL A 367 8.73 13.76 15.55
CA VAL A 367 7.75 13.15 16.45
C VAL A 367 6.71 14.15 16.99
N VAL A 368 6.55 15.29 16.32
CA VAL A 368 5.59 16.33 16.75
C VAL A 368 4.40 16.47 15.80
N GLN A 369 4.33 15.67 14.74
CA GLN A 369 3.23 15.70 13.78
C GLN A 369 1.95 15.19 14.43
N GLU A 370 0.86 15.90 14.22
CA GLU A 370 -0.46 15.56 14.75
C GLU A 370 -1.42 15.28 13.61
N GLU A 371 -2.21 14.20 13.74
CA GLU A 371 -3.19 13.77 12.73
C GLU A 371 -2.62 13.67 11.30
N ALA A 372 -1.34 13.36 11.19
CA ALA A 372 -0.63 13.32 9.92
C ALA A 372 -0.77 11.96 9.23
N HIS A 373 -1.36 11.91 8.04
CA HIS A 373 -1.71 10.67 7.35
C HIS A 373 -0.52 10.09 6.59
N ILE A 374 -0.12 8.86 6.93
CA ILE A 374 0.97 8.14 6.27
C ILE A 374 0.45 7.38 5.04
N VAL A 375 -0.53 6.52 5.26
CA VAL A 375 -1.21 5.73 4.21
C VAL A 375 -2.70 5.76 4.46
N GLY A 376 -3.48 6.24 3.50
CA GLY A 376 -4.93 6.31 3.60
C GLY A 376 -5.64 5.79 2.35
N TYR A 377 -6.77 5.13 2.55
CA TYR A 377 -7.74 4.81 1.50
C TYR A 377 -9.04 5.52 1.88
N SER A 378 -9.21 6.74 1.36
CA SER A 378 -10.20 7.68 1.88
C SER A 378 -10.84 8.54 0.79
N GLY A 379 -11.95 9.16 1.14
CA GLY A 379 -12.66 10.14 0.32
C GLY A 379 -12.59 11.56 0.90
N GLY A 380 -11.87 11.74 2.01
CA GLY A 380 -11.73 13.03 2.70
C GLY A 380 -11.52 12.84 4.20
N THR A 381 -11.41 13.96 4.91
CA THR A 381 -11.05 14.02 6.34
C THR A 381 -11.99 13.27 7.27
N THR A 382 -13.25 13.11 6.86
CA THR A 382 -14.31 12.52 7.70
C THR A 382 -14.86 11.20 7.17
N VAL A 383 -14.33 10.69 6.07
CA VAL A 383 -14.79 9.44 5.43
C VAL A 383 -13.61 8.66 4.87
N ARG A 384 -13.42 7.45 5.35
CA ARG A 384 -12.32 6.57 4.93
C ARG A 384 -12.70 5.10 5.00
N ASN A 385 -11.98 4.28 4.27
CA ASN A 385 -12.01 2.83 4.46
C ASN A 385 -10.96 2.44 5.50
N PHE A 386 -9.73 2.94 5.35
CA PHE A 386 -8.70 2.84 6.38
C PHE A 386 -7.74 4.04 6.33
N THR A 387 -7.03 4.27 7.43
CA THR A 387 -5.89 5.19 7.48
C THR A 387 -4.91 4.76 8.57
N LEU A 388 -3.64 4.65 8.21
CA LEU A 388 -2.50 4.64 9.12
C LEU A 388 -1.96 6.06 9.21
N ARG A 389 -1.93 6.63 10.42
CA ARG A 389 -1.47 8.01 10.65
C ARG A 389 -0.46 8.08 11.79
N GLN A 390 0.23 9.19 11.86
CA GLN A 390 1.04 9.61 12.99
C GLN A 390 0.27 10.59 13.84
N THR A 391 0.28 10.40 15.17
CA THR A 391 -0.12 11.39 16.16
C THR A 391 1.00 11.50 17.19
N MET A 392 1.85 12.51 17.04
CA MET A 392 3.08 12.65 17.80
C MET A 392 3.96 11.39 17.70
N TYR A 393 4.17 10.69 18.79
CA TYR A 393 4.98 9.47 18.92
C TYR A 393 4.16 8.17 18.84
N ASP A 394 2.91 8.28 18.38
CA ASP A 394 2.01 7.15 18.22
C ASP A 394 1.67 6.88 16.77
N TYR A 395 1.43 5.62 16.45
CA TYR A 395 0.74 5.19 15.25
C TYR A 395 -0.73 4.96 15.58
N ASP A 396 -1.63 5.53 14.79
CA ASP A 396 -3.06 5.29 14.85
C ASP A 396 -3.52 4.55 13.59
N PHE A 397 -4.32 3.51 13.78
CA PHE A 397 -4.91 2.76 12.68
C PHE A 397 -6.44 2.84 12.73
N PHE A 398 -6.99 3.54 11.74
CA PHE A 398 -8.42 3.64 11.50
C PHE A 398 -8.85 2.57 10.52
N ASN A 399 -9.95 1.90 10.81
CA ASN A 399 -10.58 0.95 9.92
C ASN A 399 -12.09 1.11 9.99
N ARG A 400 -12.73 1.41 8.85
CA ARG A 400 -14.17 1.42 8.73
C ARG A 400 -14.69 -0.01 8.67
N SER A 401 -15.64 -0.32 9.54
CA SER A 401 -16.33 -1.60 9.60
C SER A 401 -17.73 -1.42 10.17
N THR A 402 -18.50 -2.48 10.24
CA THR A 402 -19.85 -2.46 10.86
C THR A 402 -19.84 -2.14 12.37
N THR A 403 -18.68 -2.13 13.00
CA THR A 403 -18.48 -1.84 14.44
C THR A 403 -17.79 -0.51 14.72
N THR A 404 -17.36 0.20 13.68
CA THR A 404 -16.73 1.52 13.76
C THR A 404 -17.54 2.56 12.98
N SER A 405 -17.21 3.83 13.13
CA SER A 405 -17.87 4.90 12.37
C SER A 405 -17.50 4.87 10.87
N GLY A 406 -18.20 5.65 10.05
CA GLY A 406 -17.83 5.88 8.64
C GLY A 406 -16.45 6.50 8.45
N ASN A 407 -15.86 7.04 9.51
CA ASN A 407 -14.51 7.57 9.59
C ASN A 407 -13.51 6.57 10.20
N GLY A 408 -13.96 5.36 10.58
CA GLY A 408 -13.12 4.32 11.20
C GLY A 408 -12.85 4.55 12.69
N ASP A 409 -13.58 5.49 13.34
CA ASP A 409 -13.42 5.74 14.78
C ASP A 409 -14.11 4.68 15.64
N PRO A 410 -13.57 4.40 16.83
CA PRO A 410 -12.29 4.89 17.36
C PRO A 410 -11.10 4.20 16.69
N ALA A 411 -9.95 4.90 16.58
CA ALA A 411 -8.71 4.30 16.10
C ALA A 411 -8.18 3.23 17.07
N LEU A 412 -7.40 2.27 16.54
CA LEU A 412 -6.46 1.52 17.35
C LEU A 412 -5.15 2.33 17.37
N SER A 413 -4.71 2.73 18.54
CA SER A 413 -3.47 3.51 18.73
C SER A 413 -2.42 2.68 19.45
N THR A 414 -1.16 2.93 19.14
CA THR A 414 -0.07 2.42 19.96
C THR A 414 -0.15 3.07 21.36
N PRO A 415 0.23 2.35 22.44
CA PRO A 415 0.15 2.93 23.77
C PRO A 415 1.08 4.13 23.92
N SER A 416 0.55 5.31 24.20
CA SER A 416 1.32 6.57 24.32
C SER A 416 2.43 6.50 25.38
N ALA A 417 2.31 5.60 26.35
CA ALA A 417 3.32 5.41 27.40
C ALA A 417 4.63 4.79 26.89
N ILE A 418 4.58 4.04 25.78
CA ILE A 418 5.76 3.37 25.21
C ILE A 418 6.37 4.13 24.02
N GLU A 419 5.66 5.15 23.49
CA GLU A 419 6.17 6.09 22.49
C GLU A 419 6.92 5.40 21.34
N VAL A 420 6.20 4.50 20.68
CA VAL A 420 6.76 3.56 19.69
C VAL A 420 7.29 4.26 18.46
N LEU A 421 6.61 5.32 18.00
CA LEU A 421 7.01 6.05 16.81
C LEU A 421 8.28 6.85 17.06
N GLN A 422 9.27 6.64 16.23
CA GLN A 422 10.57 7.31 16.30
C GLN A 422 10.87 8.01 14.96
N ALA A 423 11.66 9.10 15.02
CA ALA A 423 12.13 9.79 13.81
C ALA A 423 13.31 9.04 13.16
N THR A 424 13.14 7.77 12.91
CA THR A 424 14.09 6.85 12.26
C THR A 424 13.31 5.91 11.34
N LEU A 425 14.03 5.16 10.50
CA LEU A 425 13.41 4.16 9.64
C LEU A 425 12.77 3.05 10.49
N GLN A 426 11.46 2.85 10.31
CA GLN A 426 10.67 1.82 10.98
C GLN A 426 9.88 1.02 9.94
N HIS A 427 9.74 -0.27 10.21
CA HIS A 427 8.81 -1.15 9.53
C HIS A 427 7.50 -1.19 10.32
N VAL A 428 6.42 -0.71 9.73
CA VAL A 428 5.10 -0.65 10.36
C VAL A 428 4.13 -1.52 9.58
N VAL A 429 3.43 -2.40 10.28
CA VAL A 429 2.37 -3.23 9.70
C VAL A 429 1.11 -3.06 10.52
N ALA A 430 0.05 -2.58 9.89
CA ALA A 430 -1.27 -2.53 10.48
C ALA A 430 -2.15 -3.59 9.82
N THR A 431 -2.73 -4.49 10.60
CA THR A 431 -3.53 -5.62 10.11
C THR A 431 -4.97 -5.53 10.58
N TYR A 432 -5.88 -6.11 9.80
CA TYR A 432 -7.27 -6.29 10.15
C TYR A 432 -7.79 -7.65 9.70
N SER A 433 -8.49 -8.35 10.59
CA SER A 433 -9.33 -9.49 10.25
C SER A 433 -10.65 -9.43 11.01
N ALA A 434 -11.68 -10.09 10.48
CA ALA A 434 -12.99 -10.20 11.17
C ALA A 434 -12.93 -11.04 12.46
N VAL A 435 -11.85 -11.77 12.69
CA VAL A 435 -11.64 -12.63 13.88
C VAL A 435 -10.85 -11.89 14.94
N ASP A 436 -9.72 -11.28 14.55
CA ASP A 436 -8.75 -10.71 15.49
C ASP A 436 -8.88 -9.21 15.68
N GLY A 437 -9.68 -8.51 14.84
CA GLY A 437 -9.75 -7.05 14.82
C GLY A 437 -8.48 -6.43 14.23
N ARG A 438 -8.16 -5.22 14.69
CA ARG A 438 -6.96 -4.49 14.28
C ARG A 438 -5.76 -4.86 15.16
N ARG A 439 -4.58 -4.85 14.53
CA ARG A 439 -3.30 -4.95 15.23
C ARG A 439 -2.28 -4.03 14.58
N ILE A 440 -1.32 -3.52 15.35
CA ILE A 440 -0.19 -2.74 14.85
C ILE A 440 1.10 -3.42 15.30
N TYR A 441 1.97 -3.64 14.33
CA TYR A 441 3.33 -4.15 14.55
C TYR A 441 4.34 -3.10 14.14
N VAL A 442 5.38 -2.92 14.92
CA VAL A 442 6.51 -2.05 14.59
C VAL A 442 7.79 -2.86 14.70
N ASN A 443 8.59 -2.87 13.63
CA ASN A 443 9.82 -3.64 13.53
C ASN A 443 9.67 -5.14 13.88
N GLY A 444 8.50 -5.71 13.53
CA GLY A 444 8.16 -7.11 13.77
C GLY A 444 7.56 -7.41 15.15
N GLU A 445 7.48 -6.44 16.05
CA GLU A 445 6.89 -6.61 17.38
C GLU A 445 5.43 -6.11 17.40
N LEU A 446 4.53 -6.87 18.02
CA LEU A 446 3.15 -6.46 18.27
C LEU A 446 3.15 -5.34 19.34
N VAL A 447 2.78 -4.12 18.93
CA VAL A 447 2.79 -2.95 19.81
C VAL A 447 1.40 -2.44 20.18
N ALA A 448 0.37 -2.78 19.39
CA ALA A 448 -1.02 -2.50 19.73
C ALA A 448 -1.91 -3.69 19.34
N GLY A 449 -2.65 -4.19 20.31
CA GLY A 449 -3.57 -5.33 20.24
C GLY A 449 -3.59 -6.11 21.57
N PRO A 450 -4.66 -6.86 21.84
CA PRO A 450 -5.86 -7.01 21.04
C PRO A 450 -6.67 -5.72 20.89
N ASP A 451 -7.42 -5.59 19.79
CA ASP A 451 -8.28 -4.42 19.53
C ASP A 451 -9.39 -4.32 20.61
N PRO A 452 -9.53 -3.18 21.30
CA PRO A 452 -10.63 -3.01 22.26
C PRO A 452 -12.01 -2.90 21.58
N VAL A 453 -12.05 -2.62 20.27
CA VAL A 453 -13.27 -2.62 19.47
C VAL A 453 -13.46 -4.00 18.86
N ALA A 454 -14.64 -4.59 19.05
CA ALA A 454 -14.96 -5.88 18.44
C ALA A 454 -14.80 -5.80 16.91
N ALA A 455 -14.24 -6.85 16.33
CA ALA A 455 -14.11 -6.95 14.88
C ALA A 455 -15.49 -6.93 14.22
N GLY A 456 -15.60 -6.22 13.10
CA GLY A 456 -16.81 -6.09 12.29
C GLY A 456 -16.59 -6.60 10.87
N LEU A 457 -17.58 -6.39 10.02
CA LEU A 457 -17.46 -6.68 8.59
C LEU A 457 -17.08 -5.42 7.80
N LEU A 458 -16.41 -5.59 6.66
CA LEU A 458 -16.01 -4.50 5.77
C LEU A 458 -17.11 -4.14 4.73
N THR A 459 -18.37 -4.51 5.00
CA THR A 459 -19.49 -4.29 4.07
C THR A 459 -19.74 -2.81 3.77
N ASP A 460 -19.39 -1.94 4.71
CA ASP A 460 -19.63 -0.49 4.63
C ASP A 460 -18.52 0.28 3.88
N TRP A 461 -17.50 -0.43 3.41
CA TRP A 461 -16.44 0.19 2.61
C TRP A 461 -16.98 0.83 1.34
N ASN A 462 -16.39 1.94 0.96
CA ASN A 462 -16.78 2.71 -0.22
C ASN A 462 -15.76 2.49 -1.34
N ASP A 463 -16.26 2.16 -2.53
CA ASP A 463 -15.46 1.86 -3.73
C ASP A 463 -15.03 3.11 -4.53
N THR A 464 -15.49 4.31 -4.13
CA THR A 464 -15.17 5.56 -4.80
C THR A 464 -14.01 6.33 -4.17
N PHE A 465 -13.37 5.77 -3.15
CA PHE A 465 -12.25 6.40 -2.46
C PHE A 465 -10.92 6.20 -3.22
N ALA A 466 -9.91 6.97 -2.85
CA ALA A 466 -8.58 6.90 -3.44
C ALA A 466 -7.53 6.49 -2.40
N LEU A 467 -6.54 5.69 -2.83
CA LEU A 467 -5.32 5.46 -2.06
C LEU A 467 -4.46 6.72 -2.11
N VAL A 468 -3.97 7.14 -0.96
CA VAL A 468 -3.13 8.33 -0.81
C VAL A 468 -2.03 8.08 0.22
N LEU A 469 -0.82 8.56 -0.04
CA LEU A 469 0.32 8.53 0.86
C LEU A 469 0.74 9.95 1.22
N GLY A 470 1.07 10.17 2.49
CA GLY A 470 1.67 11.39 3.00
C GLY A 470 0.72 12.56 3.21
N ASN A 471 -0.57 12.39 2.95
CA ASN A 471 -1.59 13.41 3.17
C ASN A 471 -2.99 12.77 3.11
N GLU A 472 -4.02 13.60 3.18
CA GLU A 472 -5.39 13.25 2.82
C GLU A 472 -5.68 13.70 1.37
N VAL A 473 -6.71 13.13 0.73
CA VAL A 473 -7.17 13.58 -0.61
C VAL A 473 -7.52 15.06 -0.61
N SER A 474 -8.02 15.60 0.50
CA SER A 474 -8.37 16.99 0.74
C SER A 474 -7.17 17.91 1.01
N ASN A 475 -5.94 17.40 1.11
CA ASN A 475 -4.68 18.11 1.38
C ASN A 475 -4.58 18.80 2.76
N ASP A 476 -5.26 18.31 3.76
CA ASP A 476 -5.32 18.91 5.10
C ASP A 476 -4.79 18.00 6.23
N ARG A 477 -4.11 16.92 5.90
CA ARG A 477 -3.50 15.95 6.85
C ARG A 477 -2.08 15.58 6.44
N THR A 478 -1.29 16.60 6.18
CA THR A 478 0.10 16.48 5.71
C THR A 478 0.96 15.70 6.68
N TRP A 479 1.66 14.69 6.18
CA TRP A 479 2.72 13.99 6.87
C TRP A 479 4.08 14.34 6.25
N GLN A 480 5.09 14.48 7.08
CA GLN A 480 6.46 14.72 6.66
C GLN A 480 7.34 13.54 7.02
N GLY A 481 8.08 13.06 6.08
CA GLY A 481 8.99 11.95 6.25
C GLY A 481 9.32 11.23 4.96
N VAL A 482 10.18 10.23 5.07
CA VAL A 482 10.58 9.39 3.94
C VAL A 482 9.79 8.10 3.95
N VAL A 483 9.20 7.77 2.81
CA VAL A 483 8.57 6.47 2.55
C VAL A 483 9.50 5.66 1.66
N ARG A 484 9.89 4.47 2.13
CA ARG A 484 10.79 3.57 1.40
C ARG A 484 10.04 2.45 0.67
N MET A 485 8.93 2.02 1.23
CA MET A 485 8.07 1.01 0.63
C MET A 485 6.68 1.10 1.25
N VAL A 486 5.66 0.83 0.45
CA VAL A 486 4.30 0.56 0.92
C VAL A 486 3.75 -0.65 0.19
N ALA A 487 3.15 -1.57 0.92
CA ALA A 487 2.37 -2.66 0.35
C ALA A 487 1.00 -2.76 1.02
N ILE A 488 0.00 -3.08 0.21
CA ILE A 488 -1.35 -3.42 0.68
C ILE A 488 -1.57 -4.89 0.35
N HIS A 489 -1.95 -5.67 1.36
CA HIS A 489 -2.23 -7.09 1.24
C HIS A 489 -3.72 -7.32 1.47
N ASN A 490 -4.33 -8.25 0.75
CA ASN A 490 -5.71 -8.69 1.00
C ASN A 490 -5.77 -9.86 2.01
N ARG A 491 -4.85 -9.85 2.95
CA ARG A 491 -4.75 -10.80 4.06
C ARG A 491 -4.20 -10.10 5.30
N ALA A 492 -4.64 -10.52 6.48
CA ALA A 492 -3.97 -10.20 7.75
C ALA A 492 -2.67 -11.02 7.85
N LEU A 493 -1.52 -10.33 7.96
CA LEU A 493 -0.17 -10.89 8.04
C LEU A 493 0.19 -11.26 9.48
#